data_cf69f23e05d0017ef86a81547f523089
#
_entry.id   cf69f23e05d0017ef86a81547f523089
#
_cell.length_a   1.000
_cell.length_b   1.000
_cell.length_c   1.000
_cell.angle_alpha   90.00
_cell.angle_beta   90.00
_cell.angle_gamma   90.00
#
_symmetry.space_group_name_H-M   'P 1'
#
loop_
_entity.id
_entity.type
_entity.pdbx_description
1 polymer ?
#
loop_
_entity_poly.entity_id
_entity_poly.type
_entity_poly.pdbx_seq_one_letter_code
_entity_poly.pdbx_strand_id
1 'polypeptide(L)'
;MDLHKRATTVEERDEFRGSKYVQSNMTGIIPQIKQDLKDGKLVMFTGTACQVSAVSTYFGMSSLRERLFLMDIVCHGVAAPNVWRDYIDFLESNGQNLTSVNFRDKRYGGWHYGEETFTYVNGCTQFYHYHFYSLINLRYSCYQCPYTNYKRTSDITVADFWGVEKSCAADLGVDNKGCSLFLVNTDKGAIWFDKAKDTIDYLSVPIEQTSQLHLRVPSVMHKDRAKFENDYATKGFAYVRKKYGEVGINYYKAMFKRKIVKWVYPLAKPILAVLRNK
;
A
#
# COMPACT_ATOMS: atom_id res chain seq x y z
N MET A 1 -13.53 -6.53 8.42
CA MET A 1 -12.30 -7.31 8.12
C MET A 1 -12.12 -7.28 6.61
N ASP A 2 -11.00 -6.78 6.14
CA ASP A 2 -10.78 -6.66 4.70
C ASP A 2 -10.60 -8.06 4.08
N LEU A 3 -11.53 -8.44 3.23
CA LEU A 3 -11.48 -9.70 2.50
C LEU A 3 -10.83 -9.47 1.13
N HIS A 4 -10.06 -10.43 0.68
CA HIS A 4 -9.83 -10.54 -0.76
C HIS A 4 -11.18 -10.78 -1.44
N LYS A 5 -11.42 -10.04 -2.51
CA LYS A 5 -12.68 -10.13 -3.25
C LYS A 5 -12.41 -10.47 -4.70
N ARG A 6 -13.38 -11.10 -5.33
CA ARG A 6 -13.46 -11.30 -6.78
C ARG A 6 -14.18 -10.10 -7.40
N ALA A 7 -13.67 -9.59 -8.49
CA ALA A 7 -14.33 -8.58 -9.32
C ALA A 7 -14.58 -9.16 -10.73
N THR A 8 -15.77 -8.93 -11.25
CA THR A 8 -16.19 -9.35 -12.60
C THR A 8 -16.67 -8.19 -13.45
N THR A 9 -16.88 -7.03 -12.83
CA THR A 9 -17.24 -5.79 -13.50
C THR A 9 -16.18 -4.70 -13.25
N VAL A 10 -16.27 -3.64 -14.03
CA VAL A 10 -15.39 -2.46 -13.88
C VAL A 10 -15.61 -1.76 -12.55
N GLU A 11 -16.87 -1.66 -12.12
CA GLU A 11 -17.29 -1.02 -10.88
C GLU A 11 -16.73 -1.79 -9.67
N GLU A 12 -16.88 -3.10 -9.64
CA GLU A 12 -16.30 -3.97 -8.60
C GLU A 12 -14.78 -3.87 -8.55
N ARG A 13 -14.10 -3.81 -9.71
CA ARG A 13 -12.65 -3.62 -9.81
C ARG A 13 -12.24 -2.26 -9.23
N ASP A 14 -13.01 -1.22 -9.49
CA ASP A 14 -12.67 0.14 -9.06
C ASP A 14 -12.75 0.30 -7.53
N GLU A 15 -13.51 -0.54 -6.81
CA GLU A 15 -13.46 -0.64 -5.35
C GLU A 15 -12.06 -1.07 -4.82
N PHE A 16 -11.27 -1.74 -5.66
CA PHE A 16 -9.93 -2.20 -5.28
C PHE A 16 -8.86 -1.10 -5.37
N ARG A 17 -9.18 0.04 -5.95
CA ARG A 17 -8.25 1.16 -6.06
C ARG A 17 -7.87 1.72 -4.70
N GLY A 18 -6.67 2.26 -4.63
CA GLY A 18 -6.12 2.87 -3.41
C GLY A 18 -5.36 1.90 -2.52
N SER A 19 -4.41 2.45 -1.79
CA SER A 19 -3.59 1.71 -0.83
C SER A 19 -4.43 1.20 0.33
N LYS A 20 -4.18 -0.03 0.77
CA LYS A 20 -4.81 -0.64 1.94
C LYS A 20 -3.69 -1.21 2.82
N TYR A 21 -3.45 -0.57 3.96
CA TYR A 21 -2.37 -0.96 4.88
C TYR A 21 -2.82 -1.98 5.93
N VAL A 22 -3.82 -2.77 5.56
CA VAL A 22 -4.34 -3.88 6.36
C VAL A 22 -4.24 -5.16 5.55
N GLN A 23 -3.83 -6.25 6.17
CA GLN A 23 -3.74 -7.52 5.48
C GLN A 23 -5.14 -8.07 5.19
N SER A 24 -5.44 -8.30 3.92
CA SER A 24 -6.67 -8.96 3.52
C SER A 24 -6.66 -10.44 3.89
N ASN A 25 -7.82 -10.94 4.26
CA ASN A 25 -8.05 -12.37 4.49
C ASN A 25 -8.28 -13.07 3.14
N MET A 26 -7.48 -14.10 2.86
CA MET A 26 -7.54 -14.88 1.62
C MET A 26 -8.42 -16.15 1.72
N THR A 27 -9.18 -16.31 2.80
CA THR A 27 -10.05 -17.48 2.98
C THR A 27 -11.02 -17.60 1.80
N GLY A 28 -11.05 -18.78 1.19
CA GLY A 28 -11.94 -19.07 0.05
C GLY A 28 -11.47 -18.56 -1.33
N ILE A 29 -10.42 -17.76 -1.42
CA ILE A 29 -9.96 -17.18 -2.70
C ILE A 29 -9.37 -18.25 -3.62
N ILE A 30 -8.53 -19.15 -3.11
CA ILE A 30 -7.90 -20.19 -3.95
C ILE A 30 -8.94 -21.10 -4.63
N PRO A 31 -9.95 -21.61 -3.94
CA PRO A 31 -11.05 -22.34 -4.60
C PRO A 31 -11.79 -21.53 -5.67
N GLN A 32 -12.03 -20.23 -5.45
CA GLN A 32 -12.67 -19.36 -6.45
C GLN A 32 -11.80 -19.20 -7.69
N ILE A 33 -10.50 -18.90 -7.53
CA ILE A 33 -9.55 -18.82 -8.63
C ILE A 33 -9.54 -20.12 -9.42
N LYS A 34 -9.47 -21.27 -8.73
CA LYS A 34 -9.44 -22.60 -9.36
C LYS A 34 -10.71 -22.86 -10.18
N GLN A 35 -11.86 -22.48 -9.67
CA GLN A 35 -13.12 -22.63 -10.39
C GLN A 35 -13.16 -21.76 -11.64
N ASP A 36 -12.84 -20.46 -11.52
CA ASP A 36 -12.82 -19.55 -12.68
C ASP A 36 -11.85 -20.02 -13.78
N LEU A 37 -10.68 -20.53 -13.40
CA LEU A 37 -9.72 -21.08 -14.35
C LEU A 37 -10.22 -22.35 -15.03
N LYS A 38 -10.93 -23.24 -14.29
CA LYS A 38 -11.57 -24.43 -14.87
C LYS A 38 -12.70 -24.07 -15.84
N ASP A 39 -13.43 -22.99 -15.54
CA ASP A 39 -14.49 -22.45 -16.40
C ASP A 39 -13.93 -21.75 -17.66
N GLY A 40 -12.62 -21.79 -17.87
CA GLY A 40 -11.97 -21.22 -19.06
C GLY A 40 -11.64 -19.73 -18.96
N LYS A 41 -11.87 -19.08 -17.83
CA LYS A 41 -11.64 -17.64 -17.67
C LYS A 41 -10.14 -17.32 -17.54
N LEU A 42 -9.78 -16.10 -17.95
CA LEU A 42 -8.52 -15.47 -17.57
C LEU A 42 -8.70 -14.85 -16.19
N VAL A 43 -7.81 -15.15 -15.26
CA VAL A 43 -7.86 -14.63 -13.90
C VAL A 43 -6.61 -13.81 -13.62
N MET A 44 -6.78 -12.58 -13.13
CA MET A 44 -5.69 -11.79 -12.56
C MET A 44 -5.83 -11.81 -11.04
N PHE A 45 -4.80 -12.30 -10.35
CA PHE A 45 -4.71 -12.19 -8.90
C PHE A 45 -3.73 -11.09 -8.52
N THR A 46 -4.17 -10.17 -7.67
CA THR A 46 -3.33 -9.07 -7.15
C THR A 46 -3.21 -9.15 -5.64
N GLY A 47 -2.03 -8.86 -5.09
CA GLY A 47 -1.83 -8.91 -3.64
C GLY A 47 -0.43 -8.50 -3.22
N THR A 48 -0.13 -8.67 -1.93
CA THR A 48 1.25 -8.55 -1.46
C THR A 48 2.10 -9.72 -1.99
N ALA A 49 3.41 -9.55 -2.08
CA ALA A 49 4.29 -10.57 -2.65
C ALA A 49 4.15 -11.95 -1.97
N CYS A 50 3.97 -11.99 -0.64
CA CYS A 50 3.75 -13.25 0.07
C CYS A 50 2.42 -13.93 -0.29
N GLN A 51 1.35 -13.15 -0.54
CA GLN A 51 0.05 -13.68 -0.98
C GLN A 51 0.13 -14.19 -2.42
N VAL A 52 0.77 -13.43 -3.30
CA VAL A 52 0.99 -13.84 -4.70
C VAL A 52 1.87 -15.08 -4.77
N SER A 53 2.93 -15.16 -3.96
CA SER A 53 3.78 -16.35 -3.89
C SER A 53 3.00 -17.59 -3.45
N ALA A 54 2.10 -17.48 -2.47
CA ALA A 54 1.25 -18.59 -2.05
C ALA A 54 0.36 -19.09 -3.20
N VAL A 55 -0.27 -18.17 -3.94
CA VAL A 55 -1.10 -18.52 -5.12
C VAL A 55 -0.22 -19.11 -6.23
N SER A 56 0.94 -18.52 -6.51
CA SER A 56 1.91 -19.03 -7.49
C SER A 56 2.34 -20.45 -7.18
N THR A 57 2.68 -20.74 -5.93
CA THR A 57 3.08 -22.08 -5.48
C THR A 57 1.94 -23.09 -5.63
N TYR A 58 0.73 -22.71 -5.25
CA TYR A 58 -0.44 -23.60 -5.36
C TYR A 58 -0.72 -24.04 -6.79
N PHE A 59 -0.59 -23.14 -7.78
CA PHE A 59 -0.88 -23.42 -9.18
C PHE A 59 0.37 -23.79 -10.01
N GLY A 60 1.56 -23.79 -9.42
CA GLY A 60 2.85 -23.81 -10.13
C GLY A 60 2.99 -24.90 -11.18
N MET A 61 2.57 -26.13 -10.90
CA MET A 61 2.67 -27.27 -11.84
C MET A 61 1.36 -27.55 -12.60
N SER A 62 0.35 -26.73 -12.42
CA SER A 62 -0.95 -26.91 -13.07
C SER A 62 -1.00 -26.22 -14.43
N SER A 63 -1.59 -26.87 -15.44
CA SER A 63 -1.94 -26.23 -16.72
C SER A 63 -2.85 -25.01 -16.56
N LEU A 64 -3.60 -24.93 -15.46
CA LEU A 64 -4.40 -23.75 -15.12
C LEU A 64 -3.55 -22.49 -14.93
N ARG A 65 -2.24 -22.62 -14.59
CA ARG A 65 -1.31 -21.49 -14.40
C ARG A 65 -1.13 -20.64 -15.68
N GLU A 66 -1.37 -21.19 -16.84
CA GLU A 66 -1.28 -20.45 -18.11
C GLU A 66 -2.30 -19.30 -18.17
N ARG A 67 -3.49 -19.50 -17.65
CA ARG A 67 -4.58 -18.49 -17.63
C ARG A 67 -4.63 -17.65 -16.34
N LEU A 68 -3.71 -17.89 -15.41
CA LEU A 68 -3.58 -17.12 -14.19
C LEU A 68 -2.46 -16.09 -14.32
N PHE A 69 -2.83 -14.81 -14.31
CA PHE A 69 -1.89 -13.70 -14.29
C PHE A 69 -1.69 -13.23 -12.84
N LEU A 70 -0.44 -13.04 -12.43
CA LEU A 70 -0.07 -12.68 -11.07
C LEU A 70 0.58 -11.29 -11.04
N MET A 71 0.01 -10.40 -10.24
CA MET A 71 0.57 -9.07 -10.02
C MET A 71 0.77 -8.84 -8.52
N ASP A 72 1.98 -8.49 -8.12
CA ASP A 72 2.25 -8.13 -6.73
C ASP A 72 2.63 -6.66 -6.57
N ILE A 73 2.59 -6.20 -5.32
CA ILE A 73 3.04 -4.87 -4.93
C ILE A 73 4.35 -4.95 -4.15
N VAL A 74 5.19 -3.92 -4.28
CA VAL A 74 6.28 -3.71 -3.31
C VAL A 74 5.67 -3.35 -1.98
N CYS A 75 5.96 -4.15 -0.96
CA CYS A 75 5.32 -4.09 0.34
C CYS A 75 6.36 -3.95 1.45
N HIS A 76 6.17 -2.99 2.34
CA HIS A 76 7.04 -2.78 3.51
C HIS A 76 6.54 -3.49 4.78
N GLY A 77 5.43 -4.21 4.69
CA GLY A 77 4.84 -4.95 5.79
C GLY A 77 3.38 -4.58 6.02
N VAL A 78 2.74 -5.33 6.88
CA VAL A 78 1.35 -5.10 7.30
C VAL A 78 1.25 -5.10 8.81
N ALA A 79 0.40 -4.25 9.35
CA ALA A 79 0.10 -4.22 10.78
C ALA A 79 -0.55 -5.52 11.25
N ALA A 80 -0.37 -5.84 12.53
CA ALA A 80 -1.07 -6.93 13.16
C ALA A 80 -2.60 -6.70 13.10
N PRO A 81 -3.40 -7.67 12.63
CA PRO A 81 -4.84 -7.47 12.40
C PRO A 81 -5.65 -7.10 13.66
N ASN A 82 -5.23 -7.57 14.83
CA ASN A 82 -5.87 -7.20 16.10
C ASN A 82 -5.68 -5.72 16.42
N VAL A 83 -4.49 -5.14 16.16
CA VAL A 83 -4.24 -3.72 16.37
C VAL A 83 -5.14 -2.85 15.46
N TRP A 84 -5.35 -3.29 14.23
CA TRP A 84 -6.28 -2.63 13.32
C TRP A 84 -7.73 -2.69 13.82
N ARG A 85 -8.17 -3.85 14.30
CA ARG A 85 -9.52 -4.02 14.85
C ARG A 85 -9.76 -3.08 16.03
N ASP A 86 -8.85 -3.09 17.00
CA ASP A 86 -8.95 -2.23 18.17
C ASP A 86 -8.93 -0.74 17.80
N TYR A 87 -8.24 -0.41 16.69
CA TYR A 87 -8.23 0.95 16.18
C TYR A 87 -9.59 1.37 15.59
N ILE A 88 -10.24 0.48 14.85
CA ILE A 88 -11.61 0.71 14.36
C ILE A 88 -12.58 0.84 15.55
N ASP A 89 -12.53 -0.09 16.50
CA ASP A 89 -13.38 -0.05 17.70
C ASP A 89 -13.19 1.27 18.48
N PHE A 90 -11.97 1.75 18.56
CA PHE A 90 -11.68 3.07 19.15
C PHE A 90 -12.32 4.22 18.34
N LEU A 91 -12.20 4.21 17.01
CA LEU A 91 -12.77 5.27 16.16
C LEU A 91 -14.31 5.29 16.23
N GLU A 92 -14.93 4.15 16.42
CA GLU A 92 -16.38 3.98 16.52
C GLU A 92 -16.92 4.10 17.96
N SER A 93 -16.01 4.26 18.95
CA SER A 93 -16.39 4.31 20.38
C SER A 93 -17.35 5.46 20.76
N ASN A 94 -17.45 6.47 19.92
CA ASN A 94 -18.37 7.60 20.10
C ASN A 94 -19.75 7.38 19.43
N GLY A 95 -20.08 6.15 19.03
CA GLY A 95 -21.35 5.80 18.38
C GLY A 95 -21.45 6.26 16.91
N GLN A 96 -20.33 6.61 16.30
CA GLN A 96 -20.24 6.97 14.89
C GLN A 96 -19.65 5.79 14.11
N ASN A 97 -20.42 5.24 13.19
CA ASN A 97 -19.94 4.14 12.33
C ASN A 97 -19.12 4.68 11.16
N LEU A 98 -18.00 4.02 10.89
CA LEU A 98 -17.17 4.28 9.73
C LEU A 98 -17.82 3.74 8.45
N THR A 99 -17.80 4.55 7.40
CA THR A 99 -18.24 4.14 6.05
C THR A 99 -17.09 3.86 5.12
N SER A 100 -15.97 4.58 5.26
CA SER A 100 -14.80 4.36 4.41
C SER A 100 -13.50 4.81 5.07
N VAL A 101 -12.42 4.19 4.63
CA VAL A 101 -11.05 4.54 4.99
C VAL A 101 -10.23 4.72 3.72
N ASN A 102 -9.55 5.86 3.59
CA ASN A 102 -8.59 6.09 2.54
C ASN A 102 -7.21 6.32 3.17
N PHE A 103 -6.34 5.35 3.04
CA PHE A 103 -4.99 5.39 3.65
C PHE A 103 -4.03 6.36 2.95
N ARG A 104 -4.35 6.82 1.75
CA ARG A 104 -3.53 7.76 0.99
C ARG A 104 -4.39 8.73 0.20
N ASP A 105 -5.13 9.55 0.91
CA ASP A 105 -5.99 10.55 0.31
C ASP A 105 -5.17 11.70 -0.28
N LYS A 106 -5.00 11.67 -1.59
CA LYS A 106 -4.20 12.62 -2.34
C LYS A 106 -4.87 14.02 -2.45
N ARG A 107 -6.16 14.14 -2.11
CA ARG A 107 -6.89 15.43 -2.19
C ARG A 107 -6.27 16.51 -1.32
N TYR A 108 -5.59 16.13 -0.23
CA TYR A 108 -5.08 17.06 0.78
C TYR A 108 -3.59 17.37 0.70
N GLY A 109 -2.87 16.86 -0.28
CA GLY A 109 -1.44 17.11 -0.36
C GLY A 109 -0.76 16.46 -1.57
N GLY A 110 -1.53 15.83 -2.43
CA GLY A 110 -1.02 15.09 -3.59
C GLY A 110 -0.30 13.80 -3.20
N TRP A 111 0.52 13.31 -4.09
CA TRP A 111 1.20 12.03 -3.91
C TRP A 111 2.22 12.02 -2.78
N HIS A 112 2.98 13.11 -2.61
CA HIS A 112 4.03 13.20 -1.57
C HIS A 112 3.47 13.29 -0.15
N TYR A 113 2.25 13.80 0.03
CA TYR A 113 1.65 14.11 1.33
C TYR A 113 0.26 13.49 1.49
N GLY A 114 0.05 12.29 0.91
CA GLY A 114 -1.21 11.58 1.08
C GLY A 114 -1.57 11.41 2.55
N GLU A 115 -2.78 11.81 2.93
CA GLU A 115 -3.29 11.74 4.29
C GLU A 115 -4.14 10.49 4.47
N GLU A 116 -4.19 9.96 5.70
CA GLU A 116 -5.20 8.96 6.07
C GLU A 116 -6.49 9.66 6.43
N THR A 117 -7.58 9.31 5.75
CA THR A 117 -8.91 9.87 6.03
C THR A 117 -9.90 8.78 6.36
N PHE A 118 -10.72 9.05 7.37
CA PHE A 118 -11.75 8.17 7.90
C PHE A 118 -13.08 8.90 7.77
N THR A 119 -14.00 8.36 6.98
CA THR A 119 -15.31 8.97 6.76
C THR A 119 -16.38 8.18 7.51
N TYR A 120 -17.25 8.90 8.20
CA TYR A 120 -18.32 8.35 9.00
C TYR A 120 -19.68 8.47 8.30
N VAL A 121 -20.70 7.76 8.80
CA VAL A 121 -22.07 7.76 8.25
C VAL A 121 -22.67 9.16 8.15
N ASN A 122 -22.33 10.06 9.08
CA ASN A 122 -22.79 11.46 9.06
C ASN A 122 -22.04 12.35 8.05
N GLY A 123 -21.16 11.77 7.21
CA GLY A 123 -20.35 12.49 6.24
C GLY A 123 -19.14 13.22 6.82
N CYS A 124 -18.94 13.20 8.14
CA CYS A 124 -17.76 13.77 8.76
C CYS A 124 -16.50 12.98 8.32
N THR A 125 -15.44 13.70 7.97
CA THR A 125 -14.14 13.11 7.63
C THR A 125 -13.12 13.57 8.67
N GLN A 126 -12.44 12.60 9.29
CA GLN A 126 -11.37 12.83 10.25
C GLN A 126 -10.04 12.38 9.67
N PHE A 127 -8.98 13.05 10.09
CA PHE A 127 -7.60 12.75 9.70
C PHE A 127 -6.93 12.04 10.85
N TYR A 128 -6.40 10.84 10.59
CA TYR A 128 -5.66 10.09 11.57
C TYR A 128 -4.32 9.63 11.04
N HIS A 129 -3.39 9.40 11.98
CA HIS A 129 -2.18 8.66 11.75
C HIS A 129 -2.31 7.30 12.38
N TYR A 130 -2.47 6.32 11.56
CA TYR A 130 -2.36 4.95 11.99
C TYR A 130 -0.89 4.60 12.29
N HIS A 131 -0.65 3.82 13.35
CA HIS A 131 0.68 3.40 13.81
C HIS A 131 1.52 2.63 12.77
N PHE A 132 0.97 2.39 11.61
CA PHE A 132 1.58 1.67 10.53
C PHE A 132 2.94 2.26 10.12
N TYR A 133 3.02 3.59 9.98
CA TYR A 133 4.25 4.26 9.55
C TYR A 133 5.38 4.24 10.58
N SER A 134 5.08 3.96 11.84
CA SER A 134 6.12 3.76 12.87
C SER A 134 6.80 2.41 12.75
N LEU A 135 6.23 1.46 11.97
CA LEU A 135 6.67 0.07 11.82
C LEU A 135 6.69 -0.73 13.13
N ILE A 136 6.13 -0.18 14.22
CA ILE A 136 6.19 -0.81 15.54
C ILE A 136 5.26 -2.01 15.69
N ASN A 137 4.18 -2.05 14.91
CA ASN A 137 3.11 -3.05 15.02
C ASN A 137 3.03 -3.98 13.82
N LEU A 138 4.05 -4.04 12.97
CA LEU A 138 4.07 -4.98 11.84
C LEU A 138 4.08 -6.43 12.34
N ARG A 139 3.59 -7.34 11.51
CA ARG A 139 3.75 -8.78 11.75
C ARG A 139 5.23 -9.15 11.79
N TYR A 140 5.62 -10.07 12.66
CA TYR A 140 7.02 -10.51 12.78
C TYR A 140 7.61 -10.98 11.46
N SER A 141 6.85 -11.73 10.68
CA SER A 141 7.26 -12.20 9.35
C SER A 141 7.62 -11.08 8.39
N CYS A 142 7.10 -9.87 8.58
CA CYS A 142 7.41 -8.72 7.72
C CYS A 142 8.81 -8.17 7.95
N TYR A 143 9.37 -8.31 9.16
CA TYR A 143 10.74 -7.90 9.46
C TYR A 143 11.81 -8.86 8.90
N GLN A 144 11.40 -10.04 8.49
CA GLN A 144 12.24 -11.08 7.88
C GLN A 144 11.66 -11.53 6.55
N CYS A 145 11.00 -10.61 5.84
CA CYS A 145 10.27 -10.92 4.62
C CYS A 145 11.20 -11.42 3.51
N PRO A 146 11.06 -12.66 3.00
CA PRO A 146 11.92 -13.19 1.95
C PRO A 146 11.62 -12.61 0.56
N TYR A 147 10.57 -11.79 0.44
CA TYR A 147 10.10 -11.21 -0.81
C TYR A 147 10.60 -9.78 -1.04
N THR A 148 11.46 -9.24 -0.17
CA THR A 148 12.03 -7.90 -0.32
C THR A 148 13.32 -7.94 -1.16
N ASN A 149 13.16 -8.35 -2.40
CA ASN A 149 14.24 -8.47 -3.37
C ASN A 149 13.67 -8.38 -4.81
N TYR A 150 14.54 -8.42 -5.80
CA TYR A 150 14.15 -8.38 -7.22
C TYR A 150 13.72 -9.74 -7.80
N LYS A 151 13.90 -10.84 -7.07
CA LYS A 151 13.43 -12.19 -7.49
C LYS A 151 11.95 -12.33 -7.15
N ARG A 152 11.11 -11.83 -8.04
CA ARG A 152 9.66 -11.82 -7.85
C ARG A 152 9.01 -13.12 -8.35
N THR A 153 7.93 -13.52 -7.71
CA THR A 153 7.13 -14.70 -8.09
C THR A 153 5.89 -14.34 -8.91
N SER A 154 5.66 -13.04 -9.12
CA SER A 154 4.59 -12.47 -9.94
C SER A 154 5.02 -12.29 -11.39
N ASP A 155 4.06 -12.14 -12.29
CA ASP A 155 4.31 -11.79 -13.67
C ASP A 155 4.70 -10.30 -13.81
N ILE A 156 4.05 -9.43 -13.00
CA ILE A 156 4.38 -8.00 -12.88
C ILE A 156 4.40 -7.60 -11.40
N THR A 157 5.33 -6.73 -11.03
CA THR A 157 5.35 -6.03 -9.74
C THR A 157 5.07 -4.55 -9.94
N VAL A 158 4.21 -3.97 -9.09
CA VAL A 158 3.90 -2.53 -9.09
C VAL A 158 4.30 -1.87 -7.77
N ALA A 159 4.67 -0.60 -7.85
CA ALA A 159 5.02 0.21 -6.69
C ALA A 159 4.82 1.70 -6.97
N ASP A 160 4.86 2.53 -5.92
CA ASP A 160 5.16 3.94 -6.09
C ASP A 160 6.63 4.11 -6.53
N PHE A 161 6.91 4.97 -7.48
CA PHE A 161 8.29 5.27 -7.89
C PHE A 161 8.89 6.37 -7.01
N TRP A 162 9.22 6.04 -5.77
CA TRP A 162 9.92 6.97 -4.87
C TRP A 162 11.29 7.33 -5.45
N GLY A 163 11.60 8.62 -5.47
CA GLY A 163 12.86 9.11 -6.02
C GLY A 163 12.85 9.26 -7.55
N VAL A 164 11.69 9.23 -8.19
CA VAL A 164 11.56 9.46 -9.64
C VAL A 164 12.23 10.75 -10.09
N GLU A 165 12.22 11.79 -9.25
CA GLU A 165 12.85 13.10 -9.50
C GLU A 165 14.39 13.05 -9.65
N LYS A 166 15.01 11.92 -9.28
CA LYS A 166 16.46 11.66 -9.39
C LYS A 166 16.80 10.66 -10.49
N SER A 167 15.83 10.24 -11.27
CA SER A 167 15.96 9.29 -12.36
C SER A 167 15.85 9.97 -13.73
N CYS A 168 16.12 9.22 -14.78
CA CYS A 168 15.86 9.68 -16.15
C CYS A 168 14.36 9.90 -16.46
N ALA A 169 13.46 9.50 -15.55
CA ALA A 169 12.02 9.69 -15.65
C ALA A 169 11.51 10.88 -14.80
N ALA A 170 12.36 11.81 -14.42
CA ALA A 170 12.02 12.93 -13.52
C ALA A 170 10.79 13.73 -13.99
N ASP A 171 10.65 13.93 -15.29
CA ASP A 171 9.54 14.70 -15.89
C ASP A 171 8.17 14.05 -15.68
N LEU A 172 8.10 12.73 -15.48
CA LEU A 172 6.86 12.02 -15.20
C LEU A 172 6.33 12.27 -13.77
N GLY A 173 7.17 12.79 -12.87
CA GLY A 173 6.83 12.99 -11.46
C GLY A 173 6.46 14.42 -11.07
N VAL A 174 6.47 15.39 -12.00
CA VAL A 174 6.38 16.83 -11.67
C VAL A 174 5.01 17.30 -11.21
N ASP A 175 3.93 16.61 -11.60
CA ASP A 175 2.55 17.06 -11.34
C ASP A 175 2.01 16.65 -9.95
N ASN A 176 2.81 15.96 -9.14
CA ASN A 176 2.45 15.45 -7.81
C ASN A 176 1.22 14.52 -7.80
N LYS A 177 0.86 13.90 -8.92
CA LYS A 177 -0.15 12.84 -8.98
C LYS A 177 0.43 11.48 -8.61
N GLY A 178 1.74 11.36 -8.74
CA GLY A 178 2.52 10.15 -8.48
C GLY A 178 2.89 9.42 -9.76
N CYS A 179 4.04 8.77 -9.71
CA CYS A 179 4.54 7.91 -10.77
C CYS A 179 4.56 6.47 -10.28
N SER A 180 4.08 5.54 -11.10
CA SER A 180 4.11 4.12 -10.79
C SER A 180 5.39 3.50 -11.33
N LEU A 181 6.00 2.62 -10.53
CA LEU A 181 7.08 1.74 -10.95
C LEU A 181 6.48 0.40 -11.36
N PHE A 182 6.85 -0.10 -12.53
CA PHE A 182 6.52 -1.43 -13.03
C PHE A 182 7.79 -2.26 -13.21
N LEU A 183 7.78 -3.48 -12.67
CA LEU A 183 8.80 -4.50 -12.98
C LEU A 183 8.12 -5.62 -13.75
N VAL A 184 8.59 -5.88 -14.94
CA VAL A 184 8.15 -7.01 -15.77
C VAL A 184 9.04 -8.20 -15.42
N ASN A 185 8.48 -9.23 -14.78
CA ASN A 185 9.25 -10.30 -14.16
C ASN A 185 9.31 -11.59 -15.01
N THR A 186 8.35 -11.77 -15.92
CA THR A 186 8.23 -12.99 -16.76
C THR A 186 7.87 -12.64 -18.19
N ASP A 187 8.08 -13.59 -19.13
CA ASP A 187 7.64 -13.44 -20.52
C ASP A 187 6.12 -13.22 -20.62
N LYS A 188 5.35 -13.88 -19.76
CA LYS A 188 3.90 -13.64 -19.65
C LYS A 188 3.60 -12.20 -19.24
N GLY A 189 4.36 -11.67 -18.27
CA GLY A 189 4.28 -10.26 -17.86
C GLY A 189 4.59 -9.32 -19.03
N ALA A 190 5.60 -9.62 -19.83
CA ALA A 190 5.96 -8.84 -21.01
C ALA A 190 4.83 -8.81 -22.05
N ILE A 191 4.23 -9.95 -22.36
CA ILE A 191 3.08 -10.05 -23.28
C ILE A 191 1.90 -9.21 -22.79
N TRP A 192 1.63 -9.21 -21.48
CA TRP A 192 0.54 -8.40 -20.91
C TRP A 192 0.88 -6.91 -20.90
N PHE A 193 2.11 -6.55 -20.61
CA PHE A 193 2.59 -5.17 -20.69
C PHE A 193 2.45 -4.63 -22.11
N ASP A 194 2.86 -5.41 -23.13
CA ASP A 194 2.75 -5.02 -24.53
C ASP A 194 1.30 -4.71 -24.96
N LYS A 195 0.32 -5.40 -24.40
CA LYS A 195 -1.11 -5.12 -24.67
C LYS A 195 -1.59 -3.82 -24.02
N ALA A 196 -0.94 -3.37 -22.96
CA ALA A 196 -1.35 -2.19 -22.21
C ALA A 196 -0.52 -0.93 -22.55
N LYS A 197 0.67 -1.07 -23.09
CA LYS A 197 1.65 0.02 -23.26
C LYS A 197 1.12 1.21 -24.06
N ASP A 198 0.27 0.98 -25.04
CA ASP A 198 -0.29 2.05 -25.89
C ASP A 198 -1.39 2.87 -25.16
N THR A 199 -1.80 2.43 -23.96
CA THR A 199 -2.81 3.11 -23.11
C THR A 199 -2.20 3.87 -21.93
N ILE A 200 -0.88 3.86 -21.80
CA ILE A 200 -0.15 4.47 -20.68
C ILE A 200 1.08 5.21 -21.20
N ASP A 201 1.43 6.30 -20.54
CA ASP A 201 2.72 6.95 -20.74
C ASP A 201 3.77 6.21 -19.89
N TYR A 202 4.83 5.72 -20.51
CA TYR A 202 5.88 5.02 -19.79
C TYR A 202 7.28 5.35 -20.32
N LEU A 203 8.27 5.16 -19.46
CA LEU A 203 9.68 5.26 -19.78
C LEU A 203 10.42 4.08 -19.16
N SER A 204 11.30 3.44 -19.92
CA SER A 204 12.19 2.43 -19.39
C SER A 204 13.30 3.08 -18.55
N VAL A 205 13.46 2.62 -17.31
CA VAL A 205 14.41 3.16 -16.34
C VAL A 205 15.35 2.05 -15.88
N PRO A 206 16.68 2.28 -15.83
CA PRO A 206 17.61 1.35 -15.21
C PRO A 206 17.22 1.06 -13.75
N ILE A 207 17.29 -0.21 -13.34
CA ILE A 207 16.85 -0.65 -12.01
C ILE A 207 17.63 0.02 -10.88
N GLU A 208 18.87 0.42 -11.16
CA GLU A 208 19.75 1.13 -10.21
C GLU A 208 19.22 2.53 -9.84
N GLN A 209 18.44 3.13 -10.73
CA GLN A 209 17.82 4.44 -10.51
C GLN A 209 16.54 4.36 -9.67
N THR A 210 16.08 3.16 -9.30
CA THR A 210 14.92 2.99 -8.43
C THR A 210 15.32 3.09 -6.96
N SER A 211 14.60 3.93 -6.20
CA SER A 211 14.84 4.12 -4.75
C SER A 211 13.93 3.26 -3.86
N GLN A 212 13.34 2.19 -4.41
CA GLN A 212 12.45 1.31 -3.66
C GLN A 212 13.22 0.41 -2.69
N LEU A 213 13.28 0.83 -1.43
CA LEU A 213 14.01 0.14 -0.36
C LEU A 213 13.59 -1.32 -0.20
N HIS A 214 12.27 -1.59 -0.30
CA HIS A 214 11.70 -2.92 -0.08
C HIS A 214 11.79 -3.86 -1.30
N LEU A 215 12.51 -3.45 -2.33
CA LEU A 215 13.08 -4.35 -3.34
C LEU A 215 14.48 -4.84 -2.98
N ARG A 216 15.03 -4.45 -1.83
CA ARG A 216 16.41 -4.77 -1.42
C ARG A 216 16.48 -5.36 -0.01
N VAL A 217 15.71 -4.79 0.92
CA VAL A 217 15.74 -5.17 2.34
C VAL A 217 14.34 -5.11 2.96
N PRO A 218 14.04 -5.96 3.95
CA PRO A 218 12.81 -5.88 4.73
C PRO A 218 12.81 -4.65 5.65
N SER A 219 11.64 -4.33 6.19
CA SER A 219 11.50 -3.30 7.23
C SER A 219 12.30 -3.66 8.46
N VAL A 220 12.98 -2.67 9.03
CA VAL A 220 13.73 -2.84 10.28
C VAL A 220 12.75 -2.89 11.46
N MET A 221 12.95 -3.84 12.36
CA MET A 221 12.14 -3.94 13.57
C MET A 221 12.34 -2.70 14.44
N HIS A 222 11.23 -2.09 14.88
CA HIS A 222 11.29 -0.92 15.76
C HIS A 222 11.93 -1.30 17.10
N LYS A 223 12.84 -0.46 17.61
CA LYS A 223 13.59 -0.70 18.86
C LYS A 223 12.70 -0.97 20.08
N ASP A 224 11.52 -0.38 20.12
CA ASP A 224 10.56 -0.54 21.22
C ASP A 224 9.49 -1.61 20.95
N ARG A 225 9.68 -2.48 19.96
CA ARG A 225 8.70 -3.51 19.59
C ARG A 225 8.31 -4.41 20.78
N ALA A 226 9.26 -4.95 21.51
CA ALA A 226 8.99 -5.80 22.63
C ALA A 226 8.25 -5.07 23.77
N LYS A 227 8.59 -3.80 24.02
CA LYS A 227 7.88 -2.96 24.99
C LYS A 227 6.44 -2.69 24.54
N PHE A 228 6.24 -2.41 23.25
CA PHE A 228 4.91 -2.23 22.68
C PHE A 228 4.02 -3.46 22.89
N GLU A 229 4.55 -4.65 22.62
CA GLU A 229 3.79 -5.89 22.78
C GLU A 229 3.41 -6.16 24.23
N ASN A 230 4.36 -6.00 25.15
CA ASN A 230 4.09 -6.15 26.58
C ASN A 230 3.06 -5.14 27.07
N ASP A 231 3.19 -3.87 26.68
CA ASP A 231 2.24 -2.83 27.05
C ASP A 231 0.85 -3.07 26.42
N TYR A 232 0.82 -3.57 25.17
CA TYR A 232 -0.44 -3.91 24.51
C TYR A 232 -1.16 -5.07 25.23
N ALA A 233 -0.41 -6.13 25.57
CA ALA A 233 -0.95 -7.30 26.25
C ALA A 233 -1.41 -6.99 27.69
N THR A 234 -0.72 -6.10 28.41
CA THR A 234 -0.98 -5.84 29.84
C THR A 234 -1.85 -4.63 30.10
N LYS A 235 -1.83 -3.62 29.23
CA LYS A 235 -2.51 -2.32 29.42
C LYS A 235 -3.52 -1.99 28.31
N GLY A 236 -3.58 -2.80 27.28
CA GLY A 236 -4.53 -2.68 26.18
C GLY A 236 -4.24 -1.56 25.18
N PHE A 237 -5.09 -1.50 24.16
CA PHE A 237 -4.93 -0.61 23.00
C PHE A 237 -4.93 0.88 23.37
N ALA A 238 -5.81 1.32 24.26
CA ALA A 238 -5.91 2.73 24.67
C ALA A 238 -4.57 3.28 25.22
N TYR A 239 -3.83 2.44 25.95
CA TYR A 239 -2.53 2.81 26.48
C TYR A 239 -1.46 2.90 25.38
N VAL A 240 -1.34 1.86 24.53
CA VAL A 240 -0.31 1.85 23.49
C VAL A 240 -0.55 2.92 22.45
N ARG A 241 -1.81 3.23 22.12
CA ARG A 241 -2.18 4.35 21.26
C ARG A 241 -1.64 5.68 21.78
N LYS A 242 -1.77 5.94 23.07
CA LYS A 242 -1.24 7.16 23.69
C LYS A 242 0.28 7.18 23.77
N LYS A 243 0.90 6.05 24.08
CA LYS A 243 2.34 5.98 24.34
C LYS A 243 3.18 5.92 23.09
N TYR A 244 2.76 5.13 22.11
CA TYR A 244 3.57 4.84 20.89
C TYR A 244 3.00 5.48 19.64
N GLY A 245 1.77 5.96 19.69
CA GLY A 245 1.10 6.56 18.57
C GLY A 245 1.00 8.06 18.70
N GLU A 246 -0.06 8.56 18.23
CA GLU A 246 -0.23 9.89 17.73
C GLU A 246 -0.96 10.79 18.70
N VAL A 247 -0.93 10.45 19.98
CA VAL A 247 -1.50 11.27 21.05
C VAL A 247 -0.37 11.76 21.93
N GLY A 248 -0.20 13.06 21.97
CA GLY A 248 0.85 13.73 22.74
C GLY A 248 1.51 14.85 21.95
N ILE A 249 2.51 15.48 22.54
CA ILE A 249 3.14 16.68 21.97
C ILE A 249 3.72 16.44 20.56
N ASN A 250 4.21 15.25 20.28
CA ASN A 250 4.76 14.90 18.96
C ASN A 250 3.66 14.80 17.89
N TYR A 251 2.49 14.30 18.26
CA TYR A 251 1.32 14.30 17.39
C TYR A 251 0.89 15.73 17.07
N TYR A 252 0.71 16.55 18.08
CA TYR A 252 0.32 17.94 17.87
C TYR A 252 1.35 18.74 17.08
N LYS A 253 2.65 18.50 17.29
CA LYS A 253 3.74 19.07 16.46
C LYS A 253 3.64 18.61 15.02
N ALA A 254 3.40 17.32 14.76
CA ALA A 254 3.24 16.78 13.42
C ALA A 254 1.98 17.36 12.74
N MET A 255 0.86 17.42 13.44
CA MET A 255 -0.39 18.01 12.94
C MET A 255 -0.25 19.51 12.66
N PHE A 256 0.44 20.25 13.52
CA PHE A 256 0.73 21.67 13.32
C PHE A 256 1.63 21.90 12.10
N LYS A 257 2.71 21.12 12.00
CA LYS A 257 3.61 21.14 10.83
C LYS A 257 2.84 20.86 9.53
N ARG A 258 1.92 19.90 9.55
CA ARG A 258 1.07 19.58 8.39
C ARG A 258 0.10 20.70 8.03
N LYS A 259 -0.53 21.33 9.02
CA LYS A 259 -1.38 22.50 8.77
C LYS A 259 -0.59 23.62 8.09
N ILE A 260 0.64 23.88 8.56
CA ILE A 260 1.52 24.87 7.94
C ILE A 260 1.86 24.45 6.50
N VAL A 261 2.27 23.21 6.28
CA VAL A 261 2.58 22.70 4.95
C VAL A 261 1.36 22.81 4.02
N LYS A 262 0.17 22.45 4.48
CA LYS A 262 -1.07 22.61 3.69
C LYS A 262 -1.36 24.06 3.32
N TRP A 263 -1.04 25.01 4.20
CA TRP A 263 -1.24 26.45 3.96
C TRP A 263 -0.17 27.05 3.05
N VAL A 264 1.08 26.66 3.28
CA VAL A 264 2.25 27.25 2.60
C VAL A 264 2.49 26.58 1.22
N TYR A 265 2.23 25.27 1.11
CA TYR A 265 2.52 24.52 -0.12
C TYR A 265 1.78 25.05 -1.37
N PRO A 266 0.49 25.39 -1.34
CA PRO A 266 -0.19 26.00 -2.49
C PRO A 266 0.42 27.35 -2.92
N LEU A 267 0.92 28.12 -1.94
CA LEU A 267 1.57 29.42 -2.18
C LEU A 267 3.01 29.26 -2.67
N ALA A 268 3.72 28.27 -2.16
CA ALA A 268 5.12 27.98 -2.54
C ALA A 268 5.23 27.20 -3.87
N LYS A 269 4.21 26.45 -4.26
CA LYS A 269 4.21 25.61 -5.46
C LYS A 269 4.62 26.34 -6.75
N PRO A 270 4.06 27.52 -7.08
CA PRO A 270 4.47 28.27 -8.28
C PRO A 270 5.93 28.75 -8.20
N ILE A 271 6.40 29.16 -7.00
CA ILE A 271 7.78 29.63 -6.80
C ILE A 271 8.75 28.46 -6.94
N LEU A 272 8.45 27.30 -6.38
CA LEU A 272 9.25 26.09 -6.49
C LEU A 272 9.31 25.56 -7.93
N ALA A 273 8.25 25.71 -8.71
CA ALA A 273 8.23 25.35 -10.13
C ALA A 273 9.18 26.25 -10.95
N VAL A 274 9.23 27.55 -10.66
CA VAL A 274 10.15 28.50 -11.34
C VAL A 274 11.62 28.23 -10.96
N LEU A 275 11.87 27.85 -9.70
CA LEU A 275 13.25 27.54 -9.23
C LEU A 275 13.77 26.19 -9.75
N ARG A 276 12.89 25.27 -10.13
CA ARG A 276 13.27 23.97 -10.72
C ARG A 276 13.59 24.06 -12.22
N ASN A 277 13.09 25.10 -12.91
CA ASN A 277 13.33 25.32 -14.34
C ASN A 277 14.54 26.24 -14.62
N LYS A 278 15.33 26.54 -13.61
CA LYS A 278 16.66 27.13 -13.67
C LYS A 278 17.73 26.11 -13.24
#